data_8e0b077518ec4f8fc42c5f2a0fba0eb6
#
_entry.id   8e0b077518ec4f8fc42c5f2a0fba0eb6
#
_cell.length_a   1.000
_cell.length_b   1.000
_cell.length_c   1.000
_cell.angle_alpha   90.00
_cell.angle_beta   90.00
_cell.angle_gamma   90.00
#
_symmetry.space_group_name_H-M   'P 1'
#
loop_
_entity.id
_entity.type
_entity.pdbx_description
1 polymer ?
#
loop_
_entity_poly.entity_id
_entity_poly.type
_entity_poly.pdbx_seq_one_letter_code
_entity_poly.pdbx_strand_id
1 'polypeptide(L)'
;MLRNRTIAILLAGLLIACGDGLYPSTRPEAIAQQGQGWNPETEVVPAPQEGWATESKPTENEAVESEAVRRAREALTTPQGGPGVNLSARLTEDGQRLTRDVTWRIYTDPKLSSGKPQLLTKRQSPSPTMQLDPGTYLVNVAYGRSYLTKRITVGTGARKQETFILNAGGLRLTAYAGEQKVPDTTVNFDIYLAETDQSGQRRQIMTKARPGVIIRLNAGIYFLRSTYGGANAHVEAEVSVEAGKLTEVAIAHAAARVTLGLVTRPGGEALPETQWTIATPEGEVVTRSVGALPTHILAPGTYKVTARNGGRKFEQEFKVEDNQLARVEVLVQ
;
A
#
# COMPACT_ATOMS: atom_id res chain seq x y z
N MET A 1 -20.16 10.13 24.28
CA MET A 1 -20.12 9.35 23.03
C MET A 1 -18.76 8.65 22.93
N LEU A 2 -18.69 7.40 23.37
CA LEU A 2 -17.47 6.59 23.34
C LEU A 2 -17.19 6.18 21.89
N ARG A 3 -16.05 6.65 21.34
CA ARG A 3 -15.52 6.13 20.07
C ARG A 3 -14.96 4.73 20.33
N ASN A 4 -15.59 3.70 19.77
CA ASN A 4 -15.02 2.36 19.72
C ASN A 4 -13.71 2.40 18.88
N ARG A 5 -12.58 2.38 19.57
CA ARG A 5 -11.26 2.17 18.97
C ARG A 5 -10.91 0.71 19.14
N THR A 6 -10.94 -0.05 18.07
CA THR A 6 -10.42 -1.42 18.09
C THR A 6 -8.91 -1.32 17.87
N ILE A 7 -8.14 -1.58 18.92
CA ILE A 7 -6.67 -1.68 18.85
C ILE A 7 -6.35 -3.16 18.68
N ALA A 8 -5.88 -3.55 17.51
CA ALA A 8 -5.33 -4.89 17.31
C ALA A 8 -3.81 -4.86 17.56
N ILE A 9 -3.38 -5.46 18.66
CA ILE A 9 -1.95 -5.65 18.97
C ILE A 9 -1.58 -7.04 18.43
N LEU A 10 -0.82 -7.08 17.35
CA LEU A 10 -0.24 -8.31 16.81
C LEU A 10 1.16 -8.50 17.41
N LEU A 11 1.28 -9.39 18.39
CA LEU A 11 2.54 -9.92 18.89
C LEU A 11 3.01 -11.02 17.92
N ALA A 12 4.06 -10.76 17.18
CA ALA A 12 4.73 -11.79 16.38
C ALA A 12 5.50 -12.72 17.32
N GLY A 13 4.88 -13.83 17.71
CA GLY A 13 5.54 -14.91 18.44
C GLY A 13 6.44 -15.71 17.50
N LEU A 14 7.74 -15.79 17.84
CA LEU A 14 8.72 -16.64 17.18
C LEU A 14 8.41 -18.11 17.48
N LEU A 15 7.90 -18.89 16.53
CA LEU A 15 7.83 -20.34 16.60
C LEU A 15 9.11 -20.95 16.02
N ILE A 16 9.99 -21.39 16.93
CA ILE A 16 11.08 -22.31 16.58
C ILE A 16 10.45 -23.70 16.48
N ALA A 17 10.37 -24.27 15.30
CA ALA A 17 9.99 -25.65 15.09
C ALA A 17 11.24 -26.50 14.91
N CYS A 18 11.59 -27.26 15.95
CA CYS A 18 12.34 -28.49 15.81
C CYS A 18 11.39 -29.66 15.99
N GLY A 19 11.44 -30.67 15.09
CA GLY A 19 10.97 -32.00 15.39
C GLY A 19 9.86 -32.56 14.50
N ASP A 20 10.23 -33.61 13.78
CA ASP A 20 9.39 -34.52 13.03
C ASP A 20 8.16 -35.00 13.80
N GLY A 21 6.98 -34.88 13.24
CA GLY A 21 5.77 -35.43 13.79
C GLY A 21 4.58 -35.28 12.88
N LEU A 22 4.17 -36.36 12.26
CA LEU A 22 2.96 -36.54 11.50
C LEU A 22 1.72 -36.02 12.25
N TYR A 23 1.05 -35.01 11.69
CA TYR A 23 -0.30 -34.62 12.09
C TYR A 23 -1.21 -34.55 10.88
N PRO A 24 -2.45 -35.06 11.01
CA PRO A 24 -3.44 -35.06 9.94
C PRO A 24 -3.95 -33.65 9.68
N SER A 25 -4.09 -33.32 8.42
CA SER A 25 -4.66 -32.06 7.91
C SER A 25 -6.14 -31.96 8.28
N THR A 26 -6.46 -31.12 9.28
CA THR A 26 -7.81 -30.59 9.42
C THR A 26 -7.77 -29.13 8.92
N ARG A 27 -8.27 -28.91 7.71
CA ARG A 27 -8.64 -27.59 7.22
C ARG A 27 -9.72 -27.03 8.15
N PRO A 28 -9.62 -25.80 8.64
CA PRO A 28 -10.80 -25.10 9.13
C PRO A 28 -11.68 -24.79 7.92
N GLU A 29 -12.87 -25.36 7.91
CA GLU A 29 -13.92 -25.00 6.96
C GLU A 29 -14.20 -23.50 7.08
N ALA A 30 -14.00 -22.81 5.98
CA ALA A 30 -14.49 -21.45 5.81
C ALA A 30 -16.02 -21.52 5.90
N ILE A 31 -16.60 -20.92 6.95
CA ILE A 31 -18.05 -20.69 7.03
C ILE A 31 -18.38 -19.73 5.89
N ALA A 32 -18.91 -20.29 4.80
CA ALA A 32 -19.54 -19.54 3.74
C ALA A 32 -20.76 -18.84 4.34
N GLN A 33 -20.70 -17.56 4.59
CA GLN A 33 -21.90 -16.75 4.75
C GLN A 33 -22.63 -16.72 3.39
N GLN A 34 -23.58 -17.61 3.27
CA GLN A 34 -24.63 -17.49 2.26
C GLN A 34 -25.44 -16.23 2.56
N GLY A 35 -25.60 -15.40 1.57
CA GLY A 35 -26.69 -14.45 1.55
C GLY A 35 -26.32 -13.03 1.19
N GLN A 36 -26.28 -12.77 -0.09
CA GLN A 36 -27.20 -11.78 -0.67
C GLN A 36 -27.05 -11.83 -2.19
N GLY A 37 -28.19 -11.96 -2.87
CA GLY A 37 -28.27 -12.22 -4.30
C GLY A 37 -27.41 -11.29 -5.13
N TRP A 38 -26.65 -11.88 -6.01
CA TRP A 38 -25.92 -11.21 -7.08
C TRP A 38 -26.89 -10.28 -7.85
N ASN A 39 -26.68 -8.98 -7.73
CA ASN A 39 -27.44 -7.99 -8.48
C ASN A 39 -26.65 -7.66 -9.77
N PRO A 40 -27.11 -8.09 -10.94
CA PRO A 40 -26.39 -7.92 -12.20
C PRO A 40 -26.19 -6.45 -12.63
N GLU A 41 -26.81 -5.49 -11.95
CA GLU A 41 -26.66 -4.06 -12.25
C GLU A 41 -25.40 -3.42 -11.64
N THR A 42 -24.69 -4.15 -10.74
CA THR A 42 -23.48 -3.62 -10.08
C THR A 42 -22.28 -4.53 -10.37
N GLU A 43 -21.86 -4.62 -11.62
CA GLU A 43 -20.60 -5.23 -11.96
C GLU A 43 -19.46 -4.29 -11.46
N VAL A 44 -18.80 -4.65 -10.38
CA VAL A 44 -17.59 -3.94 -9.91
C VAL A 44 -16.48 -4.27 -10.87
N VAL A 45 -16.22 -3.36 -11.81
CA VAL A 45 -15.07 -3.46 -12.70
C VAL A 45 -13.86 -2.94 -11.92
N PRO A 46 -12.75 -3.69 -11.80
CA PRO A 46 -11.56 -3.19 -11.14
C PRO A 46 -11.11 -1.88 -11.79
N ALA A 47 -10.62 -0.94 -10.97
CA ALA A 47 -10.09 0.30 -11.50
C ALA A 47 -9.01 -0.03 -12.54
N PRO A 48 -8.93 0.75 -13.61
CA PRO A 48 -7.82 0.67 -14.53
C PRO A 48 -6.53 0.78 -13.74
N GLN A 49 -5.62 -0.18 -13.90
CA GLN A 49 -4.27 -0.05 -13.35
C GLN A 49 -3.65 1.25 -13.90
N GLU A 50 -2.79 1.90 -13.14
CA GLU A 50 -2.12 3.15 -13.57
C GLU A 50 -1.43 3.05 -14.95
N GLY A 51 -1.20 1.85 -15.48
CA GLY A 51 -0.74 1.61 -16.85
C GLY A 51 -1.76 1.85 -17.96
N TRP A 52 -3.02 2.16 -17.66
CA TRP A 52 -4.01 2.54 -18.68
C TRP A 52 -4.07 4.06 -18.92
N ALA A 53 -3.67 4.81 -17.93
CA ALA A 53 -3.66 6.27 -17.97
C ALA A 53 -2.22 6.80 -18.07
N THR A 54 -1.31 6.08 -18.69
CA THR A 54 -0.12 6.73 -19.22
C THR A 54 -0.63 7.72 -20.26
N GLU A 55 -0.51 9.01 -19.93
CA GLU A 55 -0.38 10.04 -20.93
C GLU A 55 0.76 9.59 -21.87
N SER A 56 0.39 8.86 -22.92
CA SER A 56 1.24 8.74 -24.06
C SER A 56 1.41 10.16 -24.56
N LYS A 57 2.64 10.70 -24.50
CA LYS A 57 3.02 11.84 -25.31
C LYS A 57 2.43 11.64 -26.70
N PRO A 58 1.84 12.66 -27.32
CA PRO A 58 1.33 12.55 -28.68
C PRO A 58 2.49 12.19 -29.59
N THR A 59 2.63 10.93 -29.90
CA THR A 59 3.28 10.51 -31.11
C THR A 59 2.34 10.93 -32.24
N GLU A 60 2.89 11.63 -33.18
CA GLU A 60 2.33 12.19 -34.40
C GLU A 60 1.73 11.10 -35.32
N ASN A 61 0.66 10.46 -34.83
CA ASN A 61 -0.33 9.71 -35.57
C ASN A 61 -1.65 10.01 -34.88
N GLU A 62 -2.31 11.08 -35.35
CA GLU A 62 -3.67 11.41 -35.01
C GLU A 62 -4.55 10.18 -35.24
N ALA A 63 -4.73 9.36 -34.22
CA ALA A 63 -5.87 8.48 -34.15
C ALA A 63 -7.09 9.41 -34.17
N VAL A 64 -7.82 9.42 -35.28
CA VAL A 64 -9.06 10.15 -35.48
C VAL A 64 -9.92 9.89 -34.23
N GLU A 65 -9.98 10.91 -33.37
CA GLU A 65 -10.84 10.86 -32.17
C GLU A 65 -12.24 10.52 -32.66
N SER A 66 -12.83 9.43 -32.16
CA SER A 66 -14.14 9.01 -32.64
C SER A 66 -15.13 10.17 -32.44
N GLU A 67 -16.00 10.39 -33.39
CA GLU A 67 -17.00 11.47 -33.35
C GLU A 67 -17.82 11.46 -32.07
N ALA A 68 -18.04 10.26 -31.50
CA ALA A 68 -18.71 10.08 -30.22
C ALA A 68 -17.90 10.64 -29.04
N VAL A 69 -16.58 10.49 -29.04
CA VAL A 69 -15.69 11.06 -28.00
C VAL A 69 -15.63 12.58 -28.11
N ARG A 70 -15.55 13.10 -29.33
CA ARG A 70 -15.58 14.55 -29.59
C ARG A 70 -16.89 15.16 -29.13
N ARG A 71 -18.05 14.60 -29.52
CA ARG A 71 -19.38 15.06 -29.09
C ARG A 71 -19.56 15.04 -27.58
N ALA A 72 -19.13 13.95 -26.93
CA ALA A 72 -19.19 13.83 -25.47
C ALA A 72 -18.30 14.89 -24.77
N ARG A 73 -17.16 15.23 -25.36
CA ARG A 73 -16.25 16.27 -24.82
C ARG A 73 -16.82 17.68 -25.03
N GLU A 74 -17.47 17.94 -26.18
CA GLU A 74 -18.16 19.21 -26.47
C GLU A 74 -19.38 19.41 -25.54
N ALA A 75 -20.16 18.37 -25.28
CA ALA A 75 -21.30 18.42 -24.35
C ALA A 75 -20.88 18.76 -22.90
N LEU A 76 -19.68 18.43 -22.50
CA LEU A 76 -19.13 18.77 -21.17
C LEU A 76 -18.77 20.27 -21.02
N THR A 77 -18.67 21.01 -22.11
CA THR A 77 -18.27 22.42 -22.11
C THR A 77 -19.46 23.38 -22.19
N THR A 78 -20.69 22.90 -22.46
CA THR A 78 -21.87 23.75 -22.63
C THR A 78 -22.62 23.98 -21.30
N PRO A 79 -22.92 25.22 -20.89
CA PRO A 79 -23.63 25.50 -19.63
C PRO A 79 -25.13 25.27 -19.76
N GLN A 80 -25.68 24.50 -18.83
CA GLN A 80 -27.07 24.44 -18.38
C GLN A 80 -28.13 23.74 -19.23
N GLY A 81 -28.70 22.65 -18.74
CA GLY A 81 -30.06 22.19 -19.00
C GLY A 81 -30.22 20.84 -19.69
N GLY A 82 -29.18 20.24 -20.27
CA GLY A 82 -29.26 18.97 -20.99
C GLY A 82 -29.18 17.69 -20.11
N PRO A 83 -29.30 16.52 -20.77
CA PRO A 83 -29.16 15.23 -20.08
C PRO A 83 -27.84 15.12 -19.36
N GLY A 84 -27.77 14.30 -18.29
CA GLY A 84 -26.55 14.17 -17.51
C GLY A 84 -26.76 13.45 -16.19
N VAL A 85 -25.76 13.56 -15.31
CA VAL A 85 -25.77 12.89 -14.00
C VAL A 85 -25.24 13.80 -12.91
N ASN A 86 -25.87 13.76 -11.74
CA ASN A 86 -25.40 14.34 -10.50
C ASN A 86 -24.76 13.21 -9.67
N LEU A 87 -23.48 13.30 -9.42
CA LEU A 87 -22.71 12.28 -8.74
C LEU A 87 -22.51 12.62 -7.27
N SER A 88 -22.60 11.62 -6.44
CA SER A 88 -22.22 11.72 -5.02
C SER A 88 -21.59 10.43 -4.54
N ALA A 89 -20.71 10.50 -3.52
CA ALA A 89 -20.06 9.34 -2.94
C ALA A 89 -20.23 9.28 -1.42
N ARG A 90 -20.32 8.07 -0.89
CA ARG A 90 -20.36 7.75 0.55
C ARG A 90 -19.39 6.62 0.85
N LEU A 91 -18.93 6.51 2.09
CA LEU A 91 -18.11 5.36 2.53
C LEU A 91 -18.94 4.10 2.76
N THR A 92 -20.16 4.26 3.31
CA THR A 92 -21.12 3.21 3.60
C THR A 92 -22.51 3.66 3.18
N GLU A 93 -23.48 2.78 3.11
CA GLU A 93 -24.88 3.09 2.76
C GLU A 93 -25.48 4.15 3.69
N ASP A 94 -25.25 3.99 5.01
CA ASP A 94 -25.75 4.91 6.04
C ASP A 94 -24.82 6.11 6.26
N GLY A 95 -23.66 6.13 5.59
CA GLY A 95 -22.64 7.14 5.76
C GLY A 95 -23.06 8.50 5.19
N GLN A 96 -22.47 9.56 5.72
CA GLN A 96 -22.61 10.90 5.17
C GLN A 96 -21.91 11.00 3.80
N ARG A 97 -22.41 11.92 2.95
CA ARG A 97 -21.73 12.24 1.68
C ARG A 97 -20.33 12.74 1.94
N LEU A 98 -19.40 12.29 1.10
CA LEU A 98 -18.04 12.83 1.10
C LEU A 98 -18.07 14.29 0.63
N THR A 99 -17.36 15.15 1.35
CA THR A 99 -17.38 16.61 1.12
C THR A 99 -16.06 17.15 0.56
N ARG A 100 -15.04 16.31 0.37
CA ARG A 100 -13.70 16.69 -0.11
C ARG A 100 -12.94 15.49 -0.64
N ASP A 101 -11.85 15.76 -1.36
CA ASP A 101 -10.85 14.78 -1.82
C ASP A 101 -11.41 13.65 -2.72
N VAL A 102 -12.54 13.90 -3.39
CA VAL A 102 -13.16 12.94 -4.30
C VAL A 102 -12.76 13.25 -5.72
N THR A 103 -12.27 12.24 -6.42
CA THR A 103 -11.90 12.32 -7.84
C THR A 103 -12.83 11.42 -8.66
N TRP A 104 -13.43 11.98 -9.69
CA TRP A 104 -14.28 11.29 -10.63
C TRP A 104 -13.60 11.17 -11.98
N ARG A 105 -13.74 10.03 -12.63
CA ARG A 105 -13.31 9.78 -14.01
C ARG A 105 -14.46 9.12 -14.74
N ILE A 106 -14.78 9.62 -15.91
CA ILE A 106 -15.83 9.07 -16.78
C ILE A 106 -15.17 8.55 -18.04
N TYR A 107 -15.52 7.33 -18.40
CA TYR A 107 -14.99 6.65 -19.58
C TYR A 107 -16.12 6.20 -20.49
N THR A 108 -15.83 6.02 -21.77
CA THR A 108 -16.71 5.33 -22.71
C THR A 108 -16.92 3.87 -22.26
N ASP A 109 -18.09 3.29 -22.54
CA ASP A 109 -18.29 1.85 -22.31
C ASP A 109 -17.55 1.05 -23.39
N PRO A 110 -16.58 0.17 -23.03
CA PRO A 110 -15.84 -0.64 -24.00
C PRO A 110 -16.74 -1.66 -24.74
N LYS A 111 -17.93 -1.98 -24.22
CA LYS A 111 -18.90 -2.82 -24.92
C LYS A 111 -19.54 -2.12 -26.14
N LEU A 112 -19.49 -0.78 -26.17
CA LEU A 112 -20.05 0.05 -27.24
C LEU A 112 -18.97 0.64 -28.17
N SER A 113 -17.73 0.64 -27.74
CA SER A 113 -16.56 1.08 -28.51
C SER A 113 -15.56 -0.06 -28.63
N SER A 114 -14.97 -0.26 -29.80
CA SER A 114 -14.08 -1.38 -30.12
C SER A 114 -12.83 -1.44 -29.20
N GLY A 115 -12.99 -1.91 -27.96
CA GLY A 115 -11.92 -2.45 -27.16
C GLY A 115 -11.62 -1.80 -25.82
N LYS A 116 -11.01 -0.62 -25.71
CA LYS A 116 -10.55 -0.06 -24.44
C LYS A 116 -11.38 1.14 -24.00
N PRO A 117 -11.71 1.29 -22.67
CA PRO A 117 -12.37 2.48 -22.18
C PRO A 117 -11.54 3.73 -22.45
N GLN A 118 -12.11 4.76 -23.06
CA GLN A 118 -11.45 6.04 -23.28
C GLN A 118 -11.89 7.05 -22.22
N LEU A 119 -10.95 7.77 -21.61
CA LEU A 119 -11.24 8.79 -20.61
C LEU A 119 -11.90 10.00 -21.27
N LEU A 120 -13.16 10.29 -20.94
CA LEU A 120 -13.88 11.46 -21.38
C LEU A 120 -13.59 12.69 -20.52
N THR A 121 -13.62 12.50 -19.19
CA THR A 121 -13.39 13.62 -18.26
C THR A 121 -12.90 13.14 -16.90
N LYS A 122 -12.15 14.03 -16.23
CA LYS A 122 -11.70 13.89 -14.84
C LYS A 122 -12.13 15.14 -14.06
N ARG A 123 -12.76 14.98 -12.89
CA ARG A 123 -13.18 16.05 -12.01
C ARG A 123 -12.79 15.77 -10.55
N GLN A 124 -12.27 16.77 -9.89
CA GLN A 124 -12.06 16.75 -8.45
C GLN A 124 -13.14 17.62 -7.80
N SER A 125 -14.18 16.98 -7.31
CA SER A 125 -15.32 17.62 -6.65
C SER A 125 -16.03 16.59 -5.78
N PRO A 126 -16.58 16.96 -4.63
CA PRO A 126 -17.33 16.01 -3.79
C PRO A 126 -18.64 15.55 -4.46
N SER A 127 -19.30 16.43 -5.23
CA SER A 127 -20.60 16.13 -5.85
C SER A 127 -20.74 16.88 -7.17
N PRO A 128 -20.05 16.46 -8.23
CA PRO A 128 -20.11 17.15 -9.50
C PRO A 128 -21.43 16.88 -10.25
N THR A 129 -21.88 17.87 -10.97
CA THR A 129 -22.87 17.72 -12.01
C THR A 129 -22.16 17.55 -13.35
N MET A 130 -22.45 16.48 -14.07
CA MET A 130 -21.87 16.19 -15.38
C MET A 130 -22.96 16.24 -16.44
N GLN A 131 -22.72 16.98 -17.50
CA GLN A 131 -23.51 16.88 -18.72
C GLN A 131 -22.95 15.75 -19.56
N LEU A 132 -23.77 14.82 -19.96
CA LEU A 132 -23.43 13.65 -20.76
C LEU A 132 -24.53 13.40 -21.75
N ASP A 133 -24.17 13.08 -22.97
CA ASP A 133 -25.16 12.64 -23.97
C ASP A 133 -25.85 11.34 -23.51
N PRO A 134 -27.06 11.07 -23.99
CA PRO A 134 -27.68 9.79 -23.72
C PRO A 134 -26.79 8.63 -24.18
N GLY A 135 -26.54 7.69 -23.24
CA GLY A 135 -25.61 6.59 -23.50
C GLY A 135 -25.18 5.87 -22.23
N THR A 136 -24.31 4.88 -22.39
CA THR A 136 -23.76 4.10 -21.26
C THR A 136 -22.29 4.44 -21.05
N TYR A 137 -21.93 4.66 -19.79
CA TYR A 137 -20.61 5.13 -19.37
C TYR A 137 -20.07 4.30 -18.21
N LEU A 138 -18.75 4.17 -18.13
CA LEU A 138 -18.08 3.71 -16.92
C LEU A 138 -17.67 4.92 -16.09
N VAL A 139 -18.21 5.01 -14.87
CA VAL A 139 -17.87 6.07 -13.92
C VAL A 139 -17.04 5.49 -12.80
N ASN A 140 -15.83 6.00 -12.68
CA ASN A 140 -14.91 5.68 -11.60
C ASN A 140 -14.88 6.82 -10.58
N VAL A 141 -15.05 6.50 -9.32
CA VAL A 141 -14.85 7.41 -8.19
C VAL A 141 -13.68 6.92 -7.36
N ALA A 142 -12.82 7.84 -6.93
CA ALA A 142 -11.69 7.55 -6.05
C ALA A 142 -11.65 8.51 -4.86
N TYR A 143 -11.32 7.97 -3.68
CA TYR A 143 -11.13 8.68 -2.44
C TYR A 143 -9.88 8.12 -1.71
N GLY A 144 -8.75 8.78 -1.87
CA GLY A 144 -7.45 8.23 -1.50
C GLY A 144 -7.08 7.04 -2.38
N ARG A 145 -6.84 5.87 -1.76
CA ARG A 145 -6.58 4.60 -2.46
C ARG A 145 -7.85 3.74 -2.62
N SER A 146 -8.96 4.17 -2.01
CA SER A 146 -10.25 3.53 -2.22
C SER A 146 -10.86 4.01 -3.54
N TYR A 147 -11.49 3.11 -4.27
CA TYR A 147 -12.16 3.40 -5.53
C TYR A 147 -13.33 2.45 -5.80
N LEU A 148 -14.24 2.91 -6.66
CA LEU A 148 -15.33 2.12 -7.21
C LEU A 148 -15.55 2.52 -8.67
N THR A 149 -15.74 1.54 -9.54
CA THR A 149 -16.16 1.78 -10.93
C THR A 149 -17.53 1.16 -11.14
N LYS A 150 -18.48 1.95 -11.61
CA LYS A 150 -19.85 1.53 -11.89
C LYS A 150 -20.23 1.91 -13.31
N ARG A 151 -20.94 1.00 -14.00
CA ARG A 151 -21.59 1.31 -15.28
C ARG A 151 -22.89 2.06 -15.01
N ILE A 152 -23.09 3.20 -15.68
CA ILE A 152 -24.33 3.98 -15.58
C ILE A 152 -24.89 4.24 -16.97
N THR A 153 -26.22 4.33 -17.06
CA THR A 153 -26.93 4.74 -18.28
C THR A 153 -27.54 6.11 -18.08
N VAL A 154 -27.23 7.03 -18.97
CA VAL A 154 -27.81 8.39 -19.06
C VAL A 154 -28.90 8.37 -20.13
N GLY A 155 -30.10 8.77 -19.77
CA GLY A 155 -31.24 8.89 -20.67
C GLY A 155 -31.33 10.28 -21.33
N THR A 156 -32.32 10.45 -22.21
CA THR A 156 -32.61 11.75 -22.90
C THR A 156 -33.35 12.76 -22.01
N GLY A 157 -33.81 12.34 -20.83
CA GLY A 157 -34.62 13.15 -19.92
C GLY A 157 -33.83 13.95 -18.91
N ALA A 158 -34.44 14.19 -17.74
CA ALA A 158 -33.85 14.92 -16.64
C ALA A 158 -32.57 14.22 -16.09
N ARG A 159 -31.71 15.02 -15.48
CA ARG A 159 -30.47 14.52 -14.87
C ARG A 159 -30.72 13.45 -13.81
N LYS A 160 -30.02 12.34 -13.93
CA LYS A 160 -30.08 11.23 -12.97
C LYS A 160 -29.22 11.56 -11.73
N GLN A 161 -29.72 11.19 -10.55
CA GLN A 161 -28.94 11.21 -9.32
C GLN A 161 -28.28 9.84 -9.15
N GLU A 162 -26.94 9.80 -9.04
CA GLU A 162 -26.19 8.58 -8.81
C GLU A 162 -25.34 8.70 -7.56
N THR A 163 -25.53 7.77 -6.63
CA THR A 163 -24.74 7.66 -5.40
C THR A 163 -23.84 6.44 -5.48
N PHE A 164 -22.57 6.64 -5.18
CA PHE A 164 -21.55 5.61 -5.16
C PHE A 164 -21.19 5.27 -3.70
N ILE A 165 -21.41 4.03 -3.32
CA ILE A 165 -21.01 3.50 -2.00
C ILE A 165 -19.65 2.88 -2.17
N LEU A 166 -18.60 3.54 -1.67
CA LEU A 166 -17.21 3.10 -1.83
C LEU A 166 -16.87 1.84 -1.05
N ASN A 167 -17.67 1.52 -0.03
CA ASN A 167 -17.39 0.44 0.90
C ASN A 167 -15.93 0.52 1.39
N ALA A 168 -15.57 1.65 2.01
CA ALA A 168 -14.21 2.00 2.32
C ALA A 168 -14.03 2.42 3.78
N GLY A 169 -12.81 2.18 4.30
CA GLY A 169 -12.39 2.58 5.64
C GLY A 169 -11.03 3.29 5.64
N GLY A 170 -10.56 3.60 6.82
CA GLY A 170 -9.23 4.15 7.07
C GLY A 170 -8.31 3.13 7.72
N LEU A 171 -7.05 3.10 7.32
CA LEU A 171 -5.99 2.34 7.98
C LEU A 171 -4.94 3.32 8.48
N ARG A 172 -4.57 3.23 9.77
CA ARG A 172 -3.47 3.97 10.38
C ARG A 172 -2.47 2.98 10.95
N LEU A 173 -1.21 3.11 10.54
CA LEU A 173 -0.12 2.22 10.92
C LEU A 173 0.85 2.95 11.83
N THR A 174 1.32 2.27 12.88
CA THR A 174 2.39 2.70 13.76
C THR A 174 3.36 1.55 13.97
N ALA A 175 4.62 1.83 14.31
CA ALA A 175 5.62 0.82 14.60
C ALA A 175 6.29 1.07 15.94
N TYR A 176 6.67 -0.01 16.61
CA TYR A 176 7.33 -0.04 17.91
C TYR A 176 8.55 -0.96 17.86
N ALA A 177 9.58 -0.65 18.64
CA ALA A 177 10.68 -1.53 18.97
C ALA A 177 10.71 -1.62 20.51
N GLY A 178 10.41 -2.81 21.05
CA GLY A 178 10.06 -2.94 22.45
C GLY A 178 8.83 -2.09 22.79
N GLU A 179 8.93 -1.32 23.86
CA GLU A 179 7.88 -0.40 24.29
C GLU A 179 7.95 1.00 23.61
N GLN A 180 9.01 1.26 22.86
CA GLN A 180 9.24 2.59 22.29
C GLN A 180 8.66 2.66 20.87
N LYS A 181 7.89 3.73 20.60
CA LYS A 181 7.49 4.06 19.24
C LYS A 181 8.73 4.42 18.41
N VAL A 182 8.92 3.76 17.27
CA VAL A 182 10.03 4.09 16.37
C VAL A 182 9.77 5.43 15.67
N PRO A 183 10.83 6.22 15.38
CA PRO A 183 10.67 7.47 14.64
C PRO A 183 10.03 7.24 13.26
N ASP A 184 9.08 8.06 12.90
CA ASP A 184 8.29 7.94 11.67
C ASP A 184 9.13 8.01 10.38
N THR A 185 10.36 8.55 10.47
CA THR A 185 11.32 8.64 9.35
C THR A 185 12.13 7.37 9.14
N THR A 186 12.10 6.43 10.08
CA THR A 186 12.94 5.22 10.08
C THR A 186 12.17 3.96 9.74
N VAL A 187 10.86 4.04 9.59
CA VAL A 187 10.00 2.92 9.23
C VAL A 187 9.14 3.23 8.01
N ASN A 188 8.92 2.23 7.18
CA ASN A 188 8.06 2.28 6.02
C ASN A 188 7.12 1.08 6.01
N PHE A 189 5.94 1.26 5.41
CA PHE A 189 4.98 0.19 5.21
C PHE A 189 4.70 0.01 3.72
N ASP A 190 4.79 -1.21 3.25
CA ASP A 190 4.29 -1.61 1.95
C ASP A 190 2.97 -2.36 2.15
N ILE A 191 1.97 -2.03 1.34
CA ILE A 191 0.61 -2.54 1.45
C ILE A 191 0.26 -3.28 0.16
N TYR A 192 -0.23 -4.50 0.31
CA TYR A 192 -0.64 -5.38 -0.79
C TYR A 192 -2.05 -5.88 -0.54
N LEU A 193 -2.74 -6.33 -1.58
CA LEU A 193 -3.92 -7.18 -1.41
C LEU A 193 -3.50 -8.49 -0.73
N ALA A 194 -4.35 -9.04 0.12
CA ALA A 194 -4.10 -10.35 0.74
C ALA A 194 -4.10 -11.47 -0.31
N GLU A 195 -4.94 -11.33 -1.34
CA GLU A 195 -5.03 -12.28 -2.43
C GLU A 195 -3.77 -12.29 -3.29
N THR A 196 -3.37 -13.50 -3.70
CA THR A 196 -2.28 -13.74 -4.64
C THR A 196 -2.83 -14.03 -6.03
N ASP A 197 -2.12 -13.61 -7.06
CA ASP A 197 -2.41 -13.98 -8.43
C ASP A 197 -1.98 -15.44 -8.74
N GLN A 198 -2.16 -15.89 -10.00
CA GLN A 198 -1.80 -17.22 -10.43
C GLN A 198 -0.29 -17.52 -10.32
N SER A 199 0.55 -16.51 -10.26
CA SER A 199 2.01 -16.62 -10.04
C SER A 199 2.39 -16.56 -8.56
N GLY A 200 1.43 -16.47 -7.63
CA GLY A 200 1.67 -16.36 -6.20
C GLY A 200 2.07 -14.95 -5.76
N GLN A 201 2.00 -13.96 -6.65
CA GLN A 201 2.35 -12.58 -6.32
C GLN A 201 1.14 -11.80 -5.80
N ARG A 202 1.38 -10.96 -4.78
CA ARG A 202 0.36 -10.05 -4.26
C ARG A 202 0.39 -8.72 -5.01
N ARG A 203 -0.79 -8.24 -5.39
CA ARG A 203 -0.89 -6.92 -6.03
C ARG A 203 -0.58 -5.82 -5.03
N GLN A 204 0.43 -5.03 -5.34
CA GLN A 204 0.83 -3.88 -4.55
C GLN A 204 -0.17 -2.73 -4.66
N ILE A 205 -0.58 -2.18 -3.51
CA ILE A 205 -1.51 -1.05 -3.41
C ILE A 205 -0.74 0.25 -3.12
N MET A 206 0.26 0.17 -2.25
CA MET A 206 1.05 1.32 -1.85
C MET A 206 2.43 0.90 -1.35
N THR A 207 3.44 1.68 -1.69
CA THR A 207 4.81 1.52 -1.17
C THR A 207 5.16 2.67 -0.26
N LYS A 208 6.05 2.43 0.68
CA LYS A 208 6.63 3.44 1.57
C LYS A 208 5.57 4.33 2.23
N ALA A 209 4.45 3.74 2.63
CA ALA A 209 3.45 4.43 3.41
C ALA A 209 4.06 4.89 4.74
N ARG A 210 3.79 6.14 5.10
CA ARG A 210 4.34 6.74 6.33
C ARG A 210 3.50 6.36 7.54
N PRO A 211 4.12 6.15 8.71
CA PRO A 211 3.40 5.97 9.96
C PRO A 211 2.46 7.13 10.28
N GLY A 212 1.39 6.85 11.03
CA GLY A 212 0.45 7.84 11.54
C GLY A 212 -0.52 8.44 10.53
N VAL A 213 -0.26 8.31 9.24
CA VAL A 213 -1.14 8.83 8.17
C VAL A 213 -2.33 7.90 7.98
N ILE A 214 -3.53 8.48 7.80
CA ILE A 214 -4.72 7.70 7.47
C ILE A 214 -4.70 7.37 5.97
N ILE A 215 -4.61 6.09 5.67
CA ILE A 215 -4.68 5.53 4.32
C ILE A 215 -6.11 5.07 4.09
N ARG A 216 -6.79 5.63 3.10
CA ARG A 216 -8.17 5.28 2.75
C ARG A 216 -8.14 4.13 1.76
N LEU A 217 -8.76 3.00 2.13
CA LEU A 217 -8.77 1.74 1.37
C LEU A 217 -10.21 1.23 1.26
N ASN A 218 -10.51 0.43 0.25
CA ASN A 218 -11.74 -0.36 0.26
C ASN A 218 -11.75 -1.31 1.46
N ALA A 219 -12.91 -1.70 1.94
CA ALA A 219 -13.02 -2.74 2.95
C ALA A 219 -12.48 -4.06 2.40
N GLY A 220 -11.75 -4.80 3.22
CA GLY A 220 -11.10 -6.04 2.82
C GLY A 220 -9.88 -6.38 3.64
N ILE A 221 -9.22 -7.47 3.29
CA ILE A 221 -8.00 -7.95 3.94
C ILE A 221 -6.79 -7.50 3.12
N TYR A 222 -5.79 -6.98 3.80
CA TYR A 222 -4.55 -6.48 3.23
C TYR A 222 -3.36 -7.16 3.90
N PHE A 223 -2.34 -7.42 3.10
CA PHE A 223 -1.04 -7.86 3.57
C PHE A 223 -0.12 -6.66 3.71
N LEU A 224 0.50 -6.53 4.87
CA LEU A 224 1.42 -5.45 5.22
C LEU A 224 2.84 -6.00 5.35
N ARG A 225 3.82 -5.28 4.82
CA ARG A 225 5.23 -5.44 5.16
C ARG A 225 5.70 -4.13 5.78
N SER A 226 6.06 -4.19 7.06
CA SER A 226 6.70 -3.08 7.78
C SER A 226 8.20 -3.28 7.76
N THR A 227 8.95 -2.27 7.34
CA THR A 227 10.42 -2.30 7.31
C THR A 227 10.97 -1.21 8.22
N TYR A 228 11.73 -1.58 9.24
CA TYR A 228 12.40 -0.68 10.17
C TYR A 228 13.89 -0.57 9.84
N GLY A 229 14.34 0.64 9.55
CA GLY A 229 15.70 0.87 9.02
C GLY A 229 15.84 0.47 7.55
N GLY A 230 17.06 0.25 7.10
CA GLY A 230 17.39 -0.05 5.70
C GLY A 230 17.99 -1.43 5.46
N ALA A 231 17.98 -2.33 6.48
CA ALA A 231 18.56 -3.65 6.39
C ALA A 231 17.48 -4.75 6.38
N ASN A 232 17.47 -5.64 7.35
CA ASN A 232 16.61 -6.82 7.37
C ASN A 232 15.54 -6.85 8.48
N ALA A 233 15.38 -5.77 9.25
CA ALA A 233 14.35 -5.70 10.28
C ALA A 233 12.98 -5.41 9.64
N HIS A 234 12.26 -6.45 9.23
CA HIS A 234 10.92 -6.35 8.67
C HIS A 234 9.95 -7.30 9.38
N VAL A 235 8.68 -6.91 9.38
CA VAL A 235 7.56 -7.66 9.93
C VAL A 235 6.45 -7.71 8.90
N GLU A 236 5.85 -8.86 8.74
CA GLU A 236 4.71 -9.08 7.85
C GLU A 236 3.46 -9.38 8.69
N ALA A 237 2.32 -8.84 8.28
CA ALA A 237 1.05 -9.02 8.97
C ALA A 237 -0.13 -8.90 8.00
N GLU A 238 -1.23 -9.55 8.33
CA GLU A 238 -2.51 -9.34 7.67
C GLU A 238 -3.38 -8.43 8.52
N VAL A 239 -4.11 -7.53 7.87
CA VAL A 239 -4.99 -6.55 8.53
C VAL A 239 -6.30 -6.45 7.78
N SER A 240 -7.42 -6.40 8.53
CA SER A 240 -8.74 -6.17 7.98
C SER A 240 -9.10 -4.69 8.08
N VAL A 241 -9.53 -4.10 6.97
CA VAL A 241 -10.09 -2.75 6.90
C VAL A 241 -11.61 -2.87 6.80
N GLU A 242 -12.33 -2.25 7.73
CA GLU A 242 -13.78 -2.25 7.76
C GLU A 242 -14.34 -0.94 7.18
N ALA A 243 -15.45 -1.05 6.44
CA ALA A 243 -16.11 0.11 5.85
C ALA A 243 -16.60 1.09 6.94
N GLY A 244 -16.39 2.39 6.70
CA GLY A 244 -16.80 3.46 7.61
C GLY A 244 -15.98 3.58 8.90
N LYS A 245 -15.01 2.67 9.15
CA LYS A 245 -14.20 2.66 10.38
C LYS A 245 -12.76 3.06 10.12
N LEU A 246 -12.08 3.47 11.20
CA LEU A 246 -10.64 3.62 11.24
C LEU A 246 -10.04 2.41 11.97
N THR A 247 -9.27 1.62 11.24
CA THR A 247 -8.45 0.53 11.79
C THR A 247 -7.09 1.09 12.17
N GLU A 248 -6.70 0.98 13.44
CA GLU A 248 -5.38 1.38 13.94
C GLU A 248 -4.57 0.11 14.24
N VAL A 249 -3.38 0.00 13.64
CA VAL A 249 -2.51 -1.16 13.78
C VAL A 249 -1.15 -0.72 14.30
N ALA A 250 -0.67 -1.37 15.36
CA ALA A 250 0.66 -1.23 15.90
C ALA A 250 1.50 -2.46 15.52
N ILE A 251 2.59 -2.25 14.81
CA ILE A 251 3.53 -3.31 14.42
C ILE A 251 4.72 -3.29 15.37
N ALA A 252 4.97 -4.39 16.06
CA ALA A 252 6.14 -4.57 16.92
C ALA A 252 7.30 -5.17 16.11
N HIS A 253 8.42 -4.47 16.07
CA HIS A 253 9.65 -4.93 15.46
C HIS A 253 10.58 -5.51 16.53
N ALA A 254 11.01 -6.75 16.36
CA ALA A 254 12.19 -7.28 17.01
C ALA A 254 13.41 -6.76 16.22
N ALA A 255 14.14 -5.81 16.78
CA ALA A 255 15.27 -5.19 16.12
C ALA A 255 16.22 -4.51 17.10
N ALA A 256 17.50 -4.45 16.74
CA ALA A 256 18.53 -3.75 17.49
C ALA A 256 19.21 -2.66 16.67
N ARG A 257 19.71 -1.66 17.37
CA ARG A 257 20.56 -0.63 16.77
C ARG A 257 22.02 -1.00 16.99
N VAL A 258 22.72 -1.26 15.89
CA VAL A 258 24.12 -1.70 15.90
C VAL A 258 25.00 -0.61 15.30
N THR A 259 25.96 -0.11 16.04
CA THR A 259 26.99 0.82 15.57
C THR A 259 28.31 0.06 15.39
N LEU A 260 28.90 0.16 14.21
CA LEU A 260 30.18 -0.49 13.88
C LEU A 260 31.33 0.49 14.02
N GLY A 261 32.50 0.00 14.47
CA GLY A 261 33.71 0.79 14.50
C GLY A 261 34.94 -0.09 14.24
N LEU A 262 35.82 0.30 13.30
CA LEU A 262 37.13 -0.30 13.10
C LEU A 262 38.10 0.47 13.97
N VAL A 263 38.72 -0.21 14.97
CA VAL A 263 39.56 0.44 15.97
C VAL A 263 40.92 -0.26 16.09
N THR A 264 41.96 0.48 16.44
CA THR A 264 43.31 -0.07 16.67
C THR A 264 43.48 -0.70 18.06
N ARG A 265 42.61 -0.32 19.00
CA ARG A 265 42.52 -0.86 20.37
C ARG A 265 41.08 -0.75 20.88
N PRO A 266 40.65 -1.63 21.79
CA PRO A 266 39.34 -1.54 22.39
C PRO A 266 39.04 -0.14 22.96
N GLY A 267 37.87 0.42 22.65
CA GLY A 267 37.45 1.77 23.03
C GLY A 267 38.23 2.90 22.33
N GLY A 268 39.06 2.58 21.35
CA GLY A 268 39.81 3.55 20.56
C GLY A 268 38.94 4.36 19.57
N GLU A 269 39.56 5.33 18.94
CA GLU A 269 38.94 6.11 17.88
C GLU A 269 38.71 5.25 16.63
N ALA A 270 37.53 5.35 16.05
CA ALA A 270 37.15 4.60 14.87
C ALA A 270 37.80 5.18 13.60
N LEU A 271 38.37 4.30 12.79
CA LEU A 271 39.05 4.69 11.55
C LEU A 271 38.06 5.20 10.51
N PRO A 272 38.30 6.39 9.93
CA PRO A 272 37.47 6.95 8.89
C PRO A 272 37.57 6.12 7.59
N GLU A 273 36.67 6.41 6.63
CA GLU A 273 36.66 5.82 5.27
C GLU A 273 36.62 4.29 5.24
N THR A 274 36.14 3.67 6.34
CA THR A 274 36.01 2.22 6.42
C THR A 274 34.76 1.79 5.62
N GLN A 275 34.94 0.82 4.73
CA GLN A 275 33.86 0.17 4.00
C GLN A 275 33.38 -1.03 4.78
N TRP A 276 32.08 -1.10 5.00
CA TRP A 276 31.44 -2.13 5.80
C TRP A 276 30.54 -3.01 4.95
N THR A 277 30.60 -4.31 5.22
CA THR A 277 29.61 -5.28 4.73
C THR A 277 29.15 -6.11 5.91
N ILE A 278 27.85 -6.16 6.15
CA ILE A 278 27.23 -7.08 7.11
C ILE A 278 26.56 -8.20 6.30
N ALA A 279 26.84 -9.43 6.65
CA ALA A 279 26.28 -10.61 6.01
C ALA A 279 25.75 -11.60 7.07
N THR A 280 24.88 -12.53 6.66
CA THR A 280 24.51 -13.69 7.46
C THR A 280 25.70 -14.68 7.56
N PRO A 281 25.68 -15.66 8.46
CA PRO A 281 26.73 -16.67 8.52
C PRO A 281 26.89 -17.45 7.21
N GLU A 282 25.79 -17.62 6.45
CA GLU A 282 25.76 -18.29 5.14
C GLU A 282 26.35 -17.43 4.01
N GLY A 283 26.68 -16.15 4.31
CA GLY A 283 27.31 -15.24 3.36
C GLY A 283 26.36 -14.34 2.59
N GLU A 284 25.05 -14.37 2.89
CA GLU A 284 24.08 -13.46 2.28
C GLU A 284 24.32 -12.04 2.82
N VAL A 285 24.50 -11.09 1.89
CA VAL A 285 24.76 -9.70 2.26
C VAL A 285 23.47 -9.02 2.72
N VAL A 286 23.44 -8.58 3.97
CA VAL A 286 22.32 -7.87 4.59
C VAL A 286 22.37 -6.37 4.27
N THR A 287 23.53 -5.73 4.45
CA THR A 287 23.70 -4.30 4.16
C THR A 287 25.17 -3.94 3.92
N ARG A 288 25.39 -2.79 3.30
CA ARG A 288 26.70 -2.17 3.11
C ARG A 288 26.64 -0.70 3.50
N SER A 289 27.75 -0.18 4.02
CA SER A 289 27.88 1.24 4.35
C SER A 289 29.35 1.68 4.29
N VAL A 290 29.59 2.99 4.37
CA VAL A 290 30.92 3.59 4.45
C VAL A 290 30.90 4.61 5.57
N GLY A 291 31.97 4.68 6.36
CA GLY A 291 32.14 5.66 7.41
C GLY A 291 32.84 5.09 8.64
N ALA A 292 33.20 5.95 9.59
CA ALA A 292 33.90 5.56 10.82
C ALA A 292 32.95 4.79 11.78
N LEU A 293 31.73 5.29 11.96
CA LEU A 293 30.75 4.78 12.93
C LEU A 293 29.34 4.66 12.31
N PRO A 294 29.16 3.83 11.25
CA PRO A 294 27.84 3.65 10.68
C PRO A 294 26.93 2.90 11.65
N THR A 295 25.66 3.30 11.68
CA THR A 295 24.63 2.68 12.52
C THR A 295 23.59 2.00 11.64
N HIS A 296 23.27 0.75 11.97
CA HIS A 296 22.30 -0.08 11.28
C HIS A 296 21.22 -0.58 12.24
N ILE A 297 20.02 -0.77 11.72
CA ILE A 297 18.95 -1.48 12.41
C ILE A 297 18.95 -2.91 11.85
N LEU A 298 19.18 -3.89 12.71
CA LEU A 298 19.24 -5.30 12.33
C LEU A 298 18.20 -6.10 13.10
N ALA A 299 17.66 -7.12 12.47
CA ALA A 299 16.87 -8.14 13.16
C ALA A 299 17.76 -8.93 14.13
N PRO A 300 17.21 -9.56 15.19
CA PRO A 300 17.96 -10.49 16.04
C PRO A 300 18.55 -11.63 15.20
N GLY A 301 19.81 -12.00 15.51
CA GLY A 301 20.49 -13.06 14.77
C GLY A 301 22.00 -12.97 14.91
N THR A 302 22.71 -13.90 14.26
CA THR A 302 24.16 -13.90 14.15
C THR A 302 24.57 -13.32 12.80
N TYR A 303 25.60 -12.49 12.81
CA TYR A 303 26.08 -11.79 11.63
C TYR A 303 27.61 -11.84 11.56
N LYS A 304 28.10 -11.78 10.33
CA LYS A 304 29.50 -11.56 10.03
C LYS A 304 29.70 -10.15 9.47
N VAL A 305 30.52 -9.34 10.16
CA VAL A 305 30.89 -8.02 9.63
C VAL A 305 32.26 -8.12 8.96
N THR A 306 32.39 -7.52 7.80
CA THR A 306 33.65 -7.28 7.09
C THR A 306 33.91 -5.80 7.02
N ALA A 307 35.04 -5.35 7.56
CA ALA A 307 35.57 -4.00 7.44
C ALA A 307 36.71 -3.97 6.43
N ARG A 308 36.73 -3.01 5.51
CA ARG A 308 37.82 -2.75 4.59
C ARG A 308 38.32 -1.32 4.77
N ASN A 309 39.59 -1.15 5.06
CA ASN A 309 40.22 0.15 5.22
C ASN A 309 41.66 0.08 4.74
N GLY A 310 42.14 1.05 3.96
CA GLY A 310 43.49 1.09 3.41
C GLY A 310 43.90 -0.18 2.64
N GLY A 311 42.99 -0.84 1.94
CA GLY A 311 43.23 -2.08 1.20
C GLY A 311 43.24 -3.34 2.05
N ARG A 312 43.24 -3.24 3.40
CA ARG A 312 43.19 -4.36 4.34
C ARG A 312 41.74 -4.77 4.64
N LYS A 313 41.54 -6.06 4.93
CA LYS A 313 40.26 -6.67 5.27
C LYS A 313 40.31 -7.20 6.70
N PHE A 314 39.28 -6.89 7.48
CA PHE A 314 39.10 -7.37 8.85
C PHE A 314 37.70 -7.96 8.98
N GLU A 315 37.58 -9.05 9.72
CA GLU A 315 36.29 -9.76 9.87
C GLU A 315 36.04 -10.10 11.34
N GLN A 316 34.76 -10.04 11.72
CA GLN A 316 34.32 -10.42 13.05
C GLN A 316 32.89 -10.94 12.98
N GLU A 317 32.59 -11.97 13.78
CA GLU A 317 31.21 -12.41 14.03
C GLU A 317 30.68 -11.70 15.27
N PHE A 318 29.39 -11.39 15.24
CA PHE A 318 28.67 -10.81 16.36
C PHE A 318 27.22 -11.26 16.39
N LYS A 319 26.63 -11.28 17.58
CA LYS A 319 25.25 -11.63 17.83
C LYS A 319 24.44 -10.34 18.11
N VAL A 320 23.25 -10.26 17.56
CA VAL A 320 22.28 -9.20 17.80
C VAL A 320 21.12 -9.78 18.58
N GLU A 321 20.74 -9.14 19.66
CA GLU A 321 19.58 -9.46 20.49
C GLU A 321 18.51 -8.36 20.33
N ASP A 322 17.26 -8.70 20.62
CA ASP A 322 16.16 -7.77 20.47
C ASP A 322 16.31 -6.54 21.39
N ASN A 323 15.92 -5.37 20.87
CA ASN A 323 15.93 -4.07 21.56
C ASN A 323 17.31 -3.64 22.11
N GLN A 324 18.39 -4.21 21.62
CA GLN A 324 19.75 -3.91 22.06
C GLN A 324 20.29 -2.64 21.37
N LEU A 325 21.05 -1.84 22.13
CA LEU A 325 21.97 -0.85 21.60
C LEU A 325 23.36 -1.47 21.62
N ALA A 326 23.81 -2.01 20.50
CA ALA A 326 25.09 -2.69 20.41
C ALA A 326 26.15 -1.82 19.73
N ARG A 327 27.36 -1.82 20.25
CA ARG A 327 28.55 -1.31 19.57
C ARG A 327 29.47 -2.51 19.29
N VAL A 328 29.78 -2.70 18.01
CA VAL A 328 30.64 -3.75 17.52
C VAL A 328 31.96 -3.13 17.09
N GLU A 329 33.04 -3.43 17.84
CA GLU A 329 34.37 -2.95 17.55
C GLU A 329 35.18 -4.04 16.86
N VAL A 330 35.52 -3.82 15.59
CA VAL A 330 36.44 -4.69 14.84
C VAL A 330 37.86 -4.21 15.06
N LEU A 331 38.75 -5.09 15.52
CA LEU A 331 40.13 -4.74 15.80
C LEU A 331 40.99 -4.86 14.55
N VAL A 332 41.86 -3.87 14.34
CA VAL A 332 42.94 -3.94 13.37
C VAL A 332 43.99 -4.89 13.89
N GLN A 333 44.10 -6.08 13.28
CA GLN A 333 45.12 -7.08 13.58
C GLN A 333 46.29 -6.96 12.61
#